data_87af86472696d9dffd1914d957b743ee
#
_entry.id   87af86472696d9dffd1914d957b743ee
#
_cell.length_a   1.000
_cell.length_b   1.000
_cell.length_c   1.000
_cell.angle_alpha   90.00
_cell.angle_beta   90.00
_cell.angle_gamma   90.00
#
_symmetry.space_group_name_H-M   'P 1'
#
loop_
_entity.id
_entity.type
_entity.pdbx_description
1 polymer ?
#
loop_
_entity_poly.entity_id
_entity_poly.type
_entity_poly.pdbx_seq_one_letter_code
_entity_poly.pdbx_strand_id
1 'polypeptide(L)'
;MPEITIQIPELYDKQRRAIFTGTRYAWIEASTKAGKTFGCLVWLLVQALRCADGQNVWWVAPVGSQAQIAFDRLRKYLPRAIYRENLSEKSIAIKGAGKLWFKSADKPDSLYGEDVHAAVIDEASRVKEDAWTAVRSTLTATQGPIRIIGNVKGRSNWFYKGCRRAEQGAKGHAYAKLTAYDAVDAGIIPREEIEDAREALPEHVFRELYLAEPSDDGGNPFGMKAIDDCVAQLAPGPPVVWGWDLARSTDWTVGIALNSEGKVCEFHRFQKDWPATERAIVRLTDGVDALVDSTGVGDVLIQYLQRNGRNFEGYTFTPKSKQYLMEGLSTAIQGHKTSFPDNEIKAELDTFEYEYRRNGVKYSAPEGLHDDCVCSLALAWKHFDGLYRVKKNQPEPTTVGTLPNRGRMSKKW
;
A
#
# COMPACT_ATOMS: atom_id res chain seq x y z
N MET A 1 7.99 -50.70 -4.87
CA MET A 1 7.11 -49.63 -5.45
C MET A 1 7.92 -48.89 -6.46
N PRO A 2 7.37 -48.44 -7.58
CA PRO A 2 8.11 -47.60 -8.52
C PRO A 2 8.61 -46.35 -7.79
N GLU A 3 9.87 -46.01 -7.99
CA GLU A 3 10.45 -44.77 -7.47
C GLU A 3 9.83 -43.59 -8.23
N ILE A 4 9.29 -42.61 -7.50
CA ILE A 4 8.68 -41.42 -8.08
C ILE A 4 9.56 -40.23 -7.75
N THR A 5 10.18 -39.66 -8.79
CA THR A 5 10.98 -38.44 -8.68
C THR A 5 10.11 -37.21 -8.80
N ILE A 6 10.18 -36.31 -7.82
CA ILE A 6 9.52 -34.99 -7.86
C ILE A 6 10.57 -33.99 -8.33
N GLN A 7 10.35 -33.39 -9.51
CA GLN A 7 11.18 -32.28 -9.98
C GLN A 7 10.66 -30.96 -9.42
N ILE A 8 11.43 -30.33 -8.56
CA ILE A 8 11.14 -29.02 -7.97
C ILE A 8 12.21 -28.04 -8.46
N PRO A 9 11.82 -26.83 -8.88
CA PRO A 9 12.80 -25.81 -9.24
C PRO A 9 13.80 -25.53 -8.11
N GLU A 10 15.04 -25.29 -8.48
CA GLU A 10 16.12 -25.03 -7.53
C GLU A 10 15.87 -23.72 -6.77
N LEU A 11 16.18 -23.74 -5.48
CA LEU A 11 16.16 -22.55 -4.63
C LEU A 11 17.56 -21.92 -4.64
N TYR A 12 17.64 -20.61 -4.79
CA TYR A 12 18.93 -19.95 -4.66
C TYR A 12 19.46 -19.98 -3.21
N ASP A 13 20.75 -19.93 -3.05
CA ASP A 13 21.45 -20.22 -1.79
C ASP A 13 20.94 -19.43 -0.59
N LYS A 14 20.73 -18.13 -0.72
CA LYS A 14 20.25 -17.31 0.39
C LYS A 14 18.81 -17.67 0.79
N GLN A 15 17.93 -17.89 -0.18
CA GLN A 15 16.56 -18.38 0.04
C GLN A 15 16.57 -19.74 0.74
N ARG A 16 17.40 -20.68 0.26
CA ARG A 16 17.51 -22.02 0.86
C ARG A 16 17.99 -21.93 2.31
N ARG A 17 19.05 -21.17 2.59
CA ARG A 17 19.57 -20.99 3.95
C ARG A 17 18.54 -20.37 4.89
N ALA A 18 17.80 -19.36 4.44
CA ALA A 18 16.76 -18.68 5.22
C ALA A 18 15.62 -19.63 5.61
N ILE A 19 15.18 -20.47 4.66
CA ILE A 19 13.97 -21.29 4.82
C ILE A 19 14.29 -22.65 5.46
N PHE A 20 15.41 -23.29 5.10
CA PHE A 20 15.80 -24.63 5.59
C PHE A 20 16.72 -24.59 6.81
N THR A 21 16.63 -23.50 7.60
CA THR A 21 17.33 -23.43 8.88
C THR A 21 16.88 -24.56 9.82
N GLY A 22 17.79 -25.07 10.66
CA GLY A 22 17.50 -26.10 11.66
C GLY A 22 16.69 -25.62 12.88
N THR A 23 16.40 -24.32 12.99
CA THR A 23 15.64 -23.76 14.11
C THR A 23 14.15 -24.05 13.98
N ARG A 24 13.47 -24.13 15.15
CA ARG A 24 12.01 -24.33 15.18
C ARG A 24 11.26 -23.16 14.58
N TYR A 25 11.62 -21.94 14.93
CA TYR A 25 10.99 -20.71 14.46
C TYR A 25 11.93 -19.98 13.49
N ALA A 26 11.51 -19.79 12.23
CA ALA A 26 12.22 -18.92 11.30
C ALA A 26 11.33 -17.75 10.91
N TRP A 27 11.83 -16.55 11.15
CA TRP A 27 11.22 -15.26 10.83
C TRP A 27 11.91 -14.70 9.60
N ILE A 28 11.16 -14.51 8.53
CA ILE A 28 11.72 -14.16 7.23
C ILE A 28 11.02 -12.91 6.70
N GLU A 29 11.68 -11.77 6.87
CA GLU A 29 11.31 -10.54 6.19
C GLU A 29 11.72 -10.68 4.71
N ALA A 30 10.76 -10.66 3.82
CA ALA A 30 11.05 -10.88 2.41
C ALA A 30 10.26 -9.93 1.53
N SER A 31 10.97 -9.25 0.66
CA SER A 31 10.39 -8.34 -0.32
C SER A 31 9.47 -9.06 -1.31
N THR A 32 8.73 -8.29 -2.10
CA THR A 32 8.00 -8.84 -3.24
C THR A 32 9.00 -9.51 -4.21
N LYS A 33 8.55 -10.58 -4.86
CA LYS A 33 9.36 -11.36 -5.85
C LYS A 33 10.65 -12.01 -5.33
N ALA A 34 11.03 -11.86 -4.06
CA ALA A 34 12.19 -12.55 -3.47
C ALA A 34 12.02 -14.10 -3.34
N GLY A 35 10.95 -14.67 -3.88
CA GLY A 35 10.74 -16.13 -3.92
C GLY A 35 10.26 -16.76 -2.62
N LYS A 36 9.88 -15.95 -1.59
CA LYS A 36 9.47 -16.42 -0.24
C LYS A 36 8.41 -17.52 -0.27
N THR A 37 7.31 -17.28 -0.98
CA THR A 37 6.15 -18.19 -1.05
C THR A 37 6.55 -19.55 -1.66
N PHE A 38 7.28 -19.52 -2.79
CA PHE A 38 7.69 -20.74 -3.46
C PHE A 38 8.64 -21.58 -2.59
N GLY A 39 9.68 -20.96 -2.05
CA GLY A 39 10.63 -21.67 -1.17
C GLY A 39 9.98 -22.27 0.06
N CYS A 40 9.02 -21.59 0.68
CA CYS A 40 8.29 -22.13 1.83
C CYS A 40 7.29 -23.23 1.44
N LEU A 41 6.71 -23.22 0.24
CA LEU A 41 5.92 -24.34 -0.27
C LEU A 41 6.77 -25.60 -0.45
N VAL A 42 7.99 -25.45 -1.00
CA VAL A 42 8.95 -26.56 -1.12
C VAL A 42 9.33 -27.11 0.26
N TRP A 43 9.63 -26.22 1.21
CA TRP A 43 9.94 -26.63 2.58
C TRP A 43 8.77 -27.36 3.25
N LEU A 44 7.54 -26.86 3.11
CA LEU A 44 6.35 -27.47 3.70
C LEU A 44 6.06 -28.84 3.09
N LEU A 45 6.27 -28.99 1.78
CA LEU A 45 6.18 -30.28 1.10
C LEU A 45 7.20 -31.28 1.68
N VAL A 46 8.45 -30.87 1.89
CA VAL A 46 9.48 -31.71 2.53
C VAL A 46 9.07 -32.10 3.95
N GLN A 47 8.45 -31.20 4.72
CA GLN A 47 7.92 -31.56 6.05
C GLN A 47 6.78 -32.57 5.93
N ALA A 48 5.84 -32.40 5.01
CA ALA A 48 4.75 -33.34 4.78
C ALA A 48 5.26 -34.75 4.40
N LEU A 49 6.30 -34.83 3.56
CA LEU A 49 6.92 -36.10 3.17
C LEU A 49 7.63 -36.83 4.34
N ARG A 50 8.01 -36.10 5.38
CA ARG A 50 8.61 -36.64 6.60
C ARG A 50 7.57 -37.04 7.65
N CYS A 51 6.35 -36.61 7.53
CA CYS A 51 5.24 -36.95 8.41
C CYS A 51 4.73 -38.35 8.14
N ALA A 52 4.21 -39.01 9.19
CA ALA A 52 3.44 -40.25 9.04
C ALA A 52 2.09 -39.96 8.35
N ASP A 53 1.47 -41.03 7.82
CA ASP A 53 0.15 -40.95 7.21
C ASP A 53 -0.89 -40.33 8.18
N GLY A 54 -1.64 -39.37 7.70
CA GLY A 54 -2.66 -38.63 8.46
C GLY A 54 -2.15 -37.49 9.34
N GLN A 55 -0.84 -37.27 9.48
CA GLN A 55 -0.29 -36.12 10.20
C GLN A 55 -0.45 -34.82 9.37
N ASN A 56 -0.80 -33.71 10.05
CA ASN A 56 -1.14 -32.48 9.41
C ASN A 56 0.05 -31.50 9.34
N VAL A 57 0.19 -30.83 8.19
CA VAL A 57 1.05 -29.64 8.03
C VAL A 57 0.23 -28.50 7.40
N TRP A 58 0.47 -27.28 7.83
CA TRP A 58 -0.38 -26.16 7.49
C TRP A 58 0.33 -25.05 6.72
N TRP A 59 -0.34 -24.56 5.67
CA TRP A 59 -0.12 -23.26 5.06
C TRP A 59 -1.23 -22.33 5.50
N VAL A 60 -0.90 -21.24 6.17
CA VAL A 60 -1.86 -20.24 6.65
C VAL A 60 -1.61 -18.92 5.93
N ALA A 61 -2.64 -18.38 5.28
CA ALA A 61 -2.59 -17.09 4.58
C ALA A 61 -3.64 -16.12 5.16
N PRO A 62 -3.47 -14.80 5.02
CA PRO A 62 -4.42 -13.81 5.56
C PRO A 62 -5.86 -14.07 5.14
N VAL A 63 -6.09 -14.41 3.87
CA VAL A 63 -7.43 -14.64 3.29
C VAL A 63 -7.47 -15.90 2.44
N GLY A 64 -8.67 -16.47 2.31
CA GLY A 64 -8.89 -17.73 1.60
C GLY A 64 -8.46 -17.74 0.12
N SER A 65 -8.49 -16.60 -0.56
CA SER A 65 -7.99 -16.46 -1.94
C SER A 65 -6.47 -16.59 -2.05
N GLN A 66 -5.73 -16.11 -1.05
CA GLN A 66 -4.26 -16.26 -1.01
C GLN A 66 -3.86 -17.71 -0.66
N ALA A 67 -4.60 -18.35 0.24
CA ALA A 67 -4.44 -19.79 0.50
C ALA A 67 -4.68 -20.62 -0.77
N GLN A 68 -5.68 -20.26 -1.59
CA GLN A 68 -5.96 -20.90 -2.87
C GLN A 68 -4.80 -20.78 -3.86
N ILE A 69 -4.16 -19.61 -3.94
CA ILE A 69 -2.99 -19.40 -4.82
C ILE A 69 -1.85 -20.36 -4.46
N ALA A 70 -1.57 -20.50 -3.15
CA ALA A 70 -0.53 -21.40 -2.67
C ALA A 70 -0.87 -22.88 -2.96
N PHE A 71 -2.12 -23.28 -2.73
CA PHE A 71 -2.65 -24.62 -3.05
C PHE A 71 -2.49 -24.93 -4.55
N ASP A 72 -2.96 -24.05 -5.43
CA ASP A 72 -2.89 -24.26 -6.89
C ASP A 72 -1.45 -24.26 -7.40
N ARG A 73 -0.57 -23.47 -6.77
CA ARG A 73 0.84 -23.42 -7.12
C ARG A 73 1.53 -24.76 -6.77
N LEU A 74 1.30 -25.32 -5.59
CA LEU A 74 1.90 -26.59 -5.20
C LEU A 74 1.42 -27.74 -6.10
N ARG A 75 0.13 -27.79 -6.43
CA ARG A 75 -0.47 -28.82 -7.31
C ARG A 75 0.22 -28.95 -8.66
N LYS A 76 0.75 -27.86 -9.20
CA LYS A 76 1.43 -27.85 -10.52
C LYS A 76 2.73 -28.66 -10.52
N TYR A 77 3.36 -28.82 -9.37
CA TYR A 77 4.65 -29.52 -9.24
C TYR A 77 4.49 -30.97 -8.78
N LEU A 78 3.31 -31.37 -8.30
CA LEU A 78 3.10 -32.71 -7.76
C LEU A 78 2.52 -33.65 -8.82
N PRO A 79 3.18 -34.84 -9.06
CA PRO A 79 2.60 -35.89 -9.89
C PRO A 79 1.27 -36.40 -9.30
N ARG A 80 0.21 -36.48 -10.09
CA ARG A 80 -1.11 -36.94 -9.65
C ARG A 80 -1.11 -38.33 -8.99
N ALA A 81 -0.17 -39.15 -9.34
CA ALA A 81 -0.04 -40.51 -8.81
C ALA A 81 0.24 -40.59 -7.30
N ILE A 82 0.86 -39.52 -6.71
CA ILE A 82 1.36 -39.56 -5.32
C ILE A 82 0.43 -38.90 -4.30
N TYR A 83 -0.66 -38.23 -4.71
CA TYR A 83 -1.53 -37.54 -3.76
C TYR A 83 -3.02 -37.66 -4.10
N ARG A 84 -3.85 -37.34 -3.09
CA ARG A 84 -5.27 -37.06 -3.23
C ARG A 84 -5.52 -35.63 -2.81
N GLU A 85 -6.40 -34.92 -3.54
CA GLU A 85 -6.77 -33.53 -3.22
C GLU A 85 -8.24 -33.44 -2.82
N ASN A 86 -8.54 -32.48 -1.95
CA ASN A 86 -9.88 -32.01 -1.68
C ASN A 86 -9.93 -30.52 -2.02
N LEU A 87 -10.66 -30.15 -3.07
CA LEU A 87 -10.75 -28.76 -3.56
C LEU A 87 -11.56 -27.88 -2.62
N SER A 88 -12.60 -28.43 -1.98
CA SER A 88 -13.45 -27.67 -1.06
C SER A 88 -12.70 -27.28 0.22
N GLU A 89 -11.96 -28.23 0.77
CA GLU A 89 -11.14 -28.05 1.97
C GLU A 89 -9.77 -27.40 1.69
N LYS A 90 -9.37 -27.33 0.42
CA LYS A 90 -8.02 -26.93 -0.01
C LYS A 90 -6.95 -27.77 0.68
N SER A 91 -7.02 -29.10 0.53
CA SER A 91 -6.06 -30.02 1.14
C SER A 91 -5.45 -30.98 0.14
N ILE A 92 -4.22 -31.41 0.40
CA ILE A 92 -3.44 -32.37 -0.38
C ILE A 92 -2.93 -33.47 0.58
N ALA A 93 -3.47 -34.67 0.48
CA ALA A 93 -2.99 -35.84 1.24
C ALA A 93 -1.98 -36.61 0.40
N ILE A 94 -0.74 -36.70 0.85
CA ILE A 94 0.33 -37.46 0.19
C ILE A 94 0.21 -38.93 0.60
N LYS A 95 0.23 -39.83 -0.36
CA LYS A 95 0.09 -41.30 -0.09
C LYS A 95 1.22 -41.80 0.77
N GLY A 96 0.89 -42.31 1.96
CA GLY A 96 1.87 -42.86 2.93
C GLY A 96 2.69 -41.78 3.64
N ALA A 97 2.22 -40.51 3.63
CA ALA A 97 2.87 -39.39 4.26
C ALA A 97 1.82 -38.41 4.80
N GLY A 98 2.23 -37.19 5.15
CA GLY A 98 1.36 -36.19 5.76
C GLY A 98 0.35 -35.53 4.81
N LYS A 99 -0.58 -34.79 5.40
CA LYS A 99 -1.62 -34.00 4.71
C LYS A 99 -1.32 -32.51 4.84
N LEU A 100 -1.26 -31.84 3.71
CA LEU A 100 -1.11 -30.38 3.64
C LEU A 100 -2.49 -29.70 3.62
N TRP A 101 -2.67 -28.71 4.46
CA TRP A 101 -3.86 -27.90 4.52
C TRP A 101 -3.54 -26.43 4.20
N PHE A 102 -4.38 -25.80 3.40
CA PHE A 102 -4.25 -24.40 3.01
C PHE A 102 -5.39 -23.61 3.65
N LYS A 103 -5.10 -23.01 4.80
CA LYS A 103 -6.09 -22.37 5.68
C LYS A 103 -6.05 -20.84 5.55
N SER A 104 -7.20 -20.22 5.84
CA SER A 104 -7.33 -18.77 5.98
C SER A 104 -7.20 -18.35 7.44
N ALA A 105 -6.57 -17.19 7.67
CA ALA A 105 -6.48 -16.55 8.97
C ALA A 105 -7.61 -15.55 9.25
N ASP A 106 -8.61 -15.43 8.36
CA ASP A 106 -9.74 -14.49 8.51
C ASP A 106 -10.48 -14.70 9.84
N LYS A 107 -10.60 -15.97 10.27
CA LYS A 107 -11.27 -16.38 11.49
C LYS A 107 -10.28 -17.13 12.38
N PRO A 108 -9.54 -16.44 13.28
CA PRO A 108 -8.52 -17.06 14.13
C PRO A 108 -9.01 -18.28 14.92
N ASP A 109 -10.25 -18.24 15.43
CA ASP A 109 -10.83 -19.33 16.22
C ASP A 109 -10.95 -20.66 15.44
N SER A 110 -11.04 -20.60 14.12
CA SER A 110 -11.07 -21.79 13.27
C SER A 110 -9.73 -22.51 13.12
N LEU A 111 -8.66 -21.95 13.67
CA LEU A 111 -7.30 -22.49 13.65
C LEU A 111 -6.92 -23.25 14.92
N TYR A 112 -7.81 -23.36 15.91
CA TYR A 112 -7.59 -24.16 17.10
C TYR A 112 -8.01 -25.62 16.91
N GLY A 113 -7.51 -26.51 17.77
CA GLY A 113 -8.04 -27.86 18.01
C GLY A 113 -7.40 -29.01 17.24
N GLU A 114 -6.36 -28.76 16.42
CA GLU A 114 -5.64 -29.80 15.71
C GLU A 114 -4.16 -29.86 16.12
N ASP A 115 -3.56 -31.05 16.05
CA ASP A 115 -2.13 -31.24 16.18
C ASP A 115 -1.44 -31.06 14.83
N VAL A 116 -0.55 -30.06 14.73
CA VAL A 116 0.15 -29.67 13.49
C VAL A 116 1.64 -29.97 13.63
N HIS A 117 2.22 -30.62 12.63
CA HIS A 117 3.60 -31.08 12.66
C HIS A 117 4.59 -30.12 11.99
N ALA A 118 4.11 -29.21 11.13
CA ALA A 118 4.84 -28.07 10.58
C ALA A 118 3.88 -27.03 10.05
N ALA A 119 4.25 -25.75 10.10
CA ALA A 119 3.41 -24.70 9.56
C ALA A 119 4.21 -23.62 8.79
N VAL A 120 3.52 -22.95 7.89
CA VAL A 120 3.94 -21.69 7.27
C VAL A 120 2.83 -20.65 7.52
N ILE A 121 3.20 -19.47 7.99
CA ILE A 121 2.33 -18.29 7.95
C ILE A 121 2.86 -17.38 6.85
N ASP A 122 2.08 -17.23 5.78
CA ASP A 122 2.41 -16.36 4.63
C ASP A 122 1.79 -14.98 4.81
N GLU A 123 2.46 -13.94 4.32
CA GLU A 123 2.07 -12.54 4.48
C GLU A 123 1.77 -12.17 5.94
N ALA A 124 2.65 -12.57 6.85
CA ALA A 124 2.46 -12.50 8.30
C ALA A 124 2.18 -11.09 8.83
N SER A 125 2.69 -10.04 8.17
CA SER A 125 2.38 -8.64 8.51
C SER A 125 0.92 -8.26 8.30
N ARG A 126 0.14 -9.09 7.58
CA ARG A 126 -1.29 -8.92 7.31
C ARG A 126 -2.17 -9.89 8.10
N VAL A 127 -1.57 -10.81 8.81
CA VAL A 127 -2.26 -11.79 9.68
C VAL A 127 -2.44 -11.18 11.06
N LYS A 128 -3.64 -11.30 11.65
CA LYS A 128 -3.91 -10.85 13.02
C LYS A 128 -3.08 -11.65 14.03
N GLU A 129 -2.65 -11.02 15.10
CA GLU A 129 -1.84 -11.67 16.16
C GLU A 129 -2.56 -12.85 16.81
N ASP A 130 -3.90 -12.79 16.93
CA ASP A 130 -4.71 -13.90 17.44
C ASP A 130 -4.58 -15.18 16.58
N ALA A 131 -4.49 -15.02 15.25
CA ALA A 131 -4.26 -16.17 14.37
C ALA A 131 -2.84 -16.75 14.52
N TRP A 132 -1.83 -15.91 14.75
CA TRP A 132 -0.50 -16.38 15.15
C TRP A 132 -0.55 -17.18 16.46
N THR A 133 -1.26 -16.69 17.47
CA THR A 133 -1.43 -17.37 18.76
C THR A 133 -2.12 -18.72 18.59
N ALA A 134 -3.17 -18.80 17.76
CA ALA A 134 -3.86 -20.03 17.44
C ALA A 134 -2.94 -21.06 16.75
N VAL A 135 -2.24 -20.67 15.67
CA VAL A 135 -1.30 -21.57 14.96
C VAL A 135 -0.17 -22.03 15.87
N ARG A 136 0.38 -21.14 16.71
CA ARG A 136 1.42 -21.51 17.67
C ARG A 136 0.94 -22.58 18.66
N SER A 137 -0.32 -22.50 19.12
CA SER A 137 -0.89 -23.46 20.06
C SER A 137 -1.00 -24.86 19.46
N THR A 138 -1.36 -24.99 18.17
CA THR A 138 -1.46 -26.29 17.46
C THR A 138 -0.12 -26.99 17.27
N LEU A 139 0.99 -26.25 17.33
CA LEU A 139 2.35 -26.79 17.23
C LEU A 139 2.95 -27.19 18.60
N THR A 140 2.20 -27.04 19.70
CA THR A 140 2.75 -27.18 21.05
C THR A 140 3.06 -28.65 21.37
N ALA A 141 2.12 -29.57 21.13
CA ALA A 141 2.28 -31.00 21.41
C ALA A 141 3.32 -31.64 20.48
N THR A 142 3.32 -31.30 19.22
CA THR A 142 4.20 -31.86 18.19
C THR A 142 5.61 -31.28 18.18
N GLN A 143 5.82 -30.12 18.83
CA GLN A 143 7.04 -29.33 18.73
C GLN A 143 7.42 -28.99 17.28
N GLY A 144 6.41 -28.93 16.40
CA GLY A 144 6.55 -28.74 14.96
C GLY A 144 7.27 -27.42 14.61
N PRO A 145 8.13 -27.42 13.58
CA PRO A 145 8.79 -26.20 13.10
C PRO A 145 7.83 -25.31 12.33
N ILE A 146 8.11 -23.98 12.34
CA ILE A 146 7.30 -23.00 11.64
C ILE A 146 8.16 -22.00 10.88
N ARG A 147 7.66 -21.56 9.72
CA ARG A 147 8.19 -20.47 8.91
C ARG A 147 7.18 -19.34 8.88
N ILE A 148 7.60 -18.18 9.34
CA ILE A 148 6.78 -16.97 9.43
C ILE A 148 7.35 -15.99 8.41
N ILE A 149 6.63 -15.78 7.31
CA ILE A 149 7.14 -15.04 6.16
C ILE A 149 6.20 -13.88 5.79
N GLY A 150 6.76 -12.77 5.38
CA GLY A 150 5.97 -11.63 4.92
C GLY A 150 6.83 -10.48 4.42
N ASN A 151 6.20 -9.57 3.70
CA ASN A 151 6.77 -8.25 3.48
C ASN A 151 6.72 -7.48 4.81
N VAL A 152 7.65 -6.57 4.97
CA VAL A 152 7.56 -5.61 6.07
C VAL A 152 6.39 -4.65 5.82
N LYS A 153 5.74 -4.22 6.89
CA LYS A 153 4.67 -3.22 6.86
C LYS A 153 4.76 -2.40 8.14
N GLY A 154 5.47 -1.27 8.10
CA GLY A 154 5.74 -0.47 9.28
C GLY A 154 6.43 -1.26 10.40
N ARG A 155 6.56 -0.66 11.57
CA ARG A 155 7.32 -1.23 12.72
C ARG A 155 6.46 -1.65 13.91
N SER A 156 5.16 -1.40 13.91
CA SER A 156 4.28 -1.60 15.07
C SER A 156 3.67 -3.00 15.18
N ASN A 157 3.63 -3.80 14.11
CA ASN A 157 2.95 -5.09 14.07
C ASN A 157 3.74 -6.22 14.75
N TRP A 158 3.03 -7.29 15.13
CA TRP A 158 3.59 -8.45 15.83
C TRP A 158 4.68 -9.19 15.02
N PHE A 159 4.54 -9.24 13.68
CA PHE A 159 5.52 -9.88 12.80
C PHE A 159 6.87 -9.15 12.85
N TYR A 160 6.86 -7.82 12.72
CA TYR A 160 8.08 -7.01 12.85
C TYR A 160 8.74 -7.19 14.21
N LYS A 161 7.96 -7.11 15.31
CA LYS A 161 8.47 -7.34 16.67
C LYS A 161 9.09 -8.73 16.82
N GLY A 162 8.46 -9.75 16.23
CA GLY A 162 8.97 -11.13 16.19
C GLY A 162 10.29 -11.24 15.41
N CYS A 163 10.40 -10.57 14.25
CA CYS A 163 11.63 -10.49 13.47
C CYS A 163 12.78 -9.83 14.26
N ARG A 164 12.52 -8.70 14.90
CA ARG A 164 13.56 -8.01 15.74
C ARG A 164 14.01 -8.88 16.91
N ARG A 165 13.09 -9.56 17.59
CA ARG A 165 13.42 -10.50 18.65
C ARG A 165 14.28 -11.66 18.15
N ALA A 166 13.98 -12.22 16.98
CA ALA A 166 14.77 -13.30 16.40
C ALA A 166 16.17 -12.81 15.97
N GLU A 167 16.26 -11.63 15.37
CA GLU A 167 17.52 -10.98 14.98
C GLU A 167 18.44 -10.73 16.18
N GLN A 168 17.87 -10.41 17.33
CA GLN A 168 18.59 -10.26 18.60
C GLN A 168 19.03 -11.58 19.24
N GLY A 169 18.87 -12.72 18.57
CA GLY A 169 19.37 -14.02 19.02
C GLY A 169 18.46 -14.76 19.99
N ALA A 170 17.15 -14.56 19.94
CA ALA A 170 16.20 -15.32 20.78
C ALA A 170 16.37 -16.84 20.58
N LYS A 171 16.49 -17.59 21.66
CA LYS A 171 16.73 -19.04 21.65
C LYS A 171 15.67 -19.80 20.85
N GLY A 172 16.12 -20.62 19.91
CA GLY A 172 15.22 -21.41 19.03
C GLY A 172 14.59 -20.62 17.88
N HIS A 173 14.98 -19.34 17.70
CA HIS A 173 14.54 -18.49 16.62
C HIS A 173 15.68 -18.19 15.64
N ALA A 174 15.39 -18.18 14.37
CA ALA A 174 16.27 -17.64 13.32
C ALA A 174 15.61 -16.48 12.64
N TYR A 175 16.42 -15.53 12.19
CA TYR A 175 16.00 -14.40 11.38
C TYR A 175 16.71 -14.41 10.03
N ALA A 176 15.99 -14.03 8.99
CA ALA A 176 16.56 -13.78 7.67
C ALA A 176 15.84 -12.64 6.96
N LYS A 177 16.58 -11.94 6.12
CA LYS A 177 16.06 -10.91 5.21
C LYS A 177 16.35 -11.30 3.77
N LEU A 178 15.30 -11.28 2.92
CA LEU A 178 15.38 -11.54 1.49
C LEU A 178 14.85 -10.33 0.72
N THR A 179 15.67 -9.78 -0.15
CA THR A 179 15.32 -8.62 -0.98
C THR A 179 15.07 -9.02 -2.43
N ALA A 180 14.52 -8.12 -3.24
CA ALA A 180 14.39 -8.35 -4.67
C ALA A 180 15.76 -8.45 -5.36
N TYR A 181 16.77 -7.72 -4.87
CA TYR A 181 18.13 -7.83 -5.40
C TYR A 181 18.77 -9.20 -5.16
N ASP A 182 18.44 -9.90 -4.08
CA ASP A 182 18.88 -11.29 -3.90
C ASP A 182 18.33 -12.22 -4.99
N ALA A 183 17.13 -11.96 -5.49
CA ALA A 183 16.55 -12.69 -6.61
C ALA A 183 17.14 -12.27 -7.96
N VAL A 184 17.53 -10.99 -8.11
CA VAL A 184 18.29 -10.50 -9.27
C VAL A 184 19.64 -11.17 -9.34
N ASP A 185 20.39 -11.19 -8.24
CA ASP A 185 21.73 -11.79 -8.19
C ASP A 185 21.69 -13.31 -8.42
N ALA A 186 20.55 -13.93 -8.11
CA ALA A 186 20.29 -15.35 -8.42
C ALA A 186 19.77 -15.59 -9.85
N GLY A 187 19.64 -14.57 -10.69
CA GLY A 187 19.14 -14.66 -12.06
C GLY A 187 17.65 -15.01 -12.18
N ILE A 188 16.85 -14.80 -11.11
CA ILE A 188 15.40 -15.10 -11.09
C ILE A 188 14.60 -13.93 -11.70
N ILE A 189 15.06 -12.70 -11.51
CA ILE A 189 14.41 -11.48 -11.97
C ILE A 189 15.44 -10.64 -12.74
N PRO A 190 15.11 -10.05 -13.90
CA PRO A 190 15.94 -9.07 -14.55
C PRO A 190 16.16 -7.84 -13.65
N ARG A 191 17.36 -7.28 -13.65
CA ARG A 191 17.69 -6.08 -12.87
C ARG A 191 16.87 -4.87 -13.33
N GLU A 192 16.65 -4.77 -14.62
CA GLU A 192 15.90 -3.70 -15.28
C GLU A 192 14.49 -3.55 -14.70
N GLU A 193 13.81 -4.67 -14.37
CA GLU A 193 12.49 -4.66 -13.75
C GLU A 193 12.49 -4.00 -12.35
N ILE A 194 13.58 -4.14 -11.62
CA ILE A 194 13.70 -3.54 -10.27
C ILE A 194 14.05 -2.05 -10.37
N GLU A 195 14.91 -1.68 -11.33
CA GLU A 195 15.27 -0.28 -11.54
C GLU A 195 14.07 0.52 -12.10
N ASP A 196 13.29 -0.05 -13.02
CA ASP A 196 12.04 0.57 -13.51
C ASP A 196 11.06 0.80 -12.36
N ALA A 197 10.89 -0.21 -11.49
CA ALA A 197 10.05 -0.05 -10.30
C ALA A 197 10.58 1.03 -9.34
N ARG A 198 11.90 1.20 -9.25
CA ARG A 198 12.53 2.23 -8.41
C ARG A 198 12.27 3.64 -8.94
N GLU A 199 12.26 3.81 -10.25
CA GLU A 199 11.96 5.10 -10.87
C GLU A 199 10.46 5.45 -10.80
N ALA A 200 9.60 4.41 -10.89
CA ALA A 200 8.15 4.57 -10.94
C ALA A 200 7.49 4.78 -9.57
N LEU A 201 8.11 4.30 -8.49
CA LEU A 201 7.51 4.28 -7.15
C LEU A 201 8.10 5.34 -6.21
N PRO A 202 7.30 5.88 -5.26
CA PRO A 202 7.84 6.64 -4.15
C PRO A 202 8.90 5.84 -3.38
N GLU A 203 9.97 6.49 -2.91
CA GLU A 203 11.13 5.82 -2.29
C GLU A 203 10.72 4.92 -1.11
N HIS A 204 9.81 5.37 -0.23
CA HIS A 204 9.35 4.57 0.91
C HIS A 204 8.60 3.31 0.46
N VAL A 205 7.80 3.40 -0.62
CA VAL A 205 7.09 2.25 -1.22
C VAL A 205 8.08 1.26 -1.81
N PHE A 206 9.07 1.75 -2.56
CA PHE A 206 10.12 0.92 -3.13
C PHE A 206 10.91 0.19 -2.04
N ARG A 207 11.31 0.89 -0.98
CA ARG A 207 12.06 0.32 0.14
C ARG A 207 11.29 -0.80 0.84
N GLU A 208 10.01 -0.59 1.14
CA GLU A 208 9.19 -1.64 1.74
C GLU A 208 8.98 -2.84 0.81
N LEU A 209 8.60 -2.58 -0.45
CA LEU A 209 8.23 -3.65 -1.38
C LEU A 209 9.42 -4.46 -1.88
N TYR A 210 10.54 -3.79 -2.19
CA TYR A 210 11.67 -4.42 -2.89
C TYR A 210 12.91 -4.62 -2.02
N LEU A 211 13.07 -3.83 -0.95
CA LEU A 211 14.22 -3.94 -0.05
C LEU A 211 13.88 -4.60 1.29
N ALA A 212 12.60 -4.88 1.56
CA ALA A 212 12.13 -5.33 2.86
C ALA A 212 12.63 -4.42 3.99
N GLU A 213 12.50 -3.10 3.82
CA GLU A 213 12.86 -2.08 4.77
C GLU A 213 11.59 -1.38 5.24
N PRO A 214 11.20 -1.52 6.52
CA PRO A 214 9.99 -0.88 7.02
C PRO A 214 10.17 0.63 7.04
N SER A 215 9.13 1.38 6.67
CA SER A 215 9.08 2.81 6.91
C SER A 215 9.09 3.09 8.42
N ASP A 216 9.73 4.18 8.80
CA ASP A 216 9.74 4.63 10.21
C ASP A 216 8.34 5.11 10.66
N ASP A 217 7.51 5.47 9.70
CA ASP A 217 6.24 6.20 9.85
C ASP A 217 5.01 5.29 10.01
N GLY A 218 5.17 4.01 10.36
CA GLY A 218 4.07 3.12 10.70
C GLY A 218 3.09 2.79 9.56
N GLY A 219 3.46 3.07 8.31
CA GLY A 219 2.58 2.95 7.14
C GLY A 219 1.95 4.27 6.72
N ASN A 220 2.36 5.39 7.31
CA ASN A 220 1.95 6.72 6.88
C ASN A 220 2.63 7.09 5.54
N PRO A 221 1.87 7.42 4.48
CA PRO A 221 2.44 7.69 3.15
C PRO A 221 3.14 9.04 3.04
N PHE A 222 2.90 9.95 3.98
CA PHE A 222 3.40 11.32 3.93
C PHE A 222 4.72 11.50 4.69
N GLY A 223 4.97 10.65 5.71
CA GLY A 223 6.11 10.72 6.60
C GLY A 223 5.90 11.68 7.77
N MET A 224 5.90 11.16 9.01
CA MET A 224 5.58 11.93 10.22
C MET A 224 6.42 13.20 10.34
N LYS A 225 7.73 13.09 10.12
CA LYS A 225 8.63 14.24 10.16
C LYS A 225 8.30 15.29 9.09
N ALA A 226 7.99 14.85 7.85
CA ALA A 226 7.64 15.77 6.76
C ALA A 226 6.30 16.46 7.02
N ILE A 227 5.33 15.76 7.65
CA ILE A 227 4.08 16.38 8.10
C ILE A 227 4.39 17.49 9.12
N ASP A 228 5.16 17.21 10.16
CA ASP A 228 5.53 18.19 11.18
C ASP A 228 6.28 19.39 10.60
N ASP A 229 7.20 19.17 9.66
CA ASP A 229 7.97 20.20 8.99
C ASP A 229 7.11 21.11 8.07
N CYS A 230 5.92 20.63 7.64
CA CYS A 230 4.94 21.37 6.83
C CYS A 230 3.90 22.14 7.67
N VAL A 231 3.91 22.00 9.00
CA VAL A 231 2.95 22.69 9.86
C VAL A 231 3.26 24.17 9.92
N ALA A 232 2.28 25.01 9.60
CA ALA A 232 2.34 26.46 9.65
C ALA A 232 0.94 27.05 9.87
N GLN A 233 0.84 28.34 10.20
CA GLN A 233 -0.44 29.03 10.19
C GLN A 233 -0.99 29.12 8.76
N LEU A 234 -2.31 29.41 8.61
CA LEU A 234 -2.89 29.70 7.30
C LEU A 234 -2.07 30.77 6.58
N ALA A 235 -1.67 30.45 5.36
CA ALA A 235 -0.82 31.32 4.57
C ALA A 235 -1.57 32.59 4.13
N PRO A 236 -0.91 33.75 4.07
CA PRO A 236 -1.52 34.96 3.54
C PRO A 236 -1.73 34.85 2.01
N GLY A 237 -2.64 35.64 1.49
CA GLY A 237 -2.95 35.75 0.07
C GLY A 237 -4.27 35.08 -0.32
N PRO A 238 -4.82 35.45 -1.47
CA PRO A 238 -6.09 34.91 -1.93
C PRO A 238 -5.97 33.49 -2.42
N PRO A 239 -7.06 32.68 -2.34
CA PRO A 239 -7.16 31.40 -2.99
C PRO A 239 -6.88 31.48 -4.50
N VAL A 240 -6.17 30.48 -5.03
CA VAL A 240 -5.99 30.30 -6.49
C VAL A 240 -6.58 28.96 -6.96
N VAL A 241 -6.77 28.02 -6.06
CA VAL A 241 -7.45 26.74 -6.29
C VAL A 241 -8.15 26.27 -5.02
N TRP A 242 -9.21 25.49 -5.21
CA TRP A 242 -9.90 24.77 -4.15
C TRP A 242 -9.91 23.26 -4.40
N GLY A 243 -9.82 22.46 -3.33
CA GLY A 243 -10.22 21.06 -3.30
C GLY A 243 -11.43 20.91 -2.38
N TRP A 244 -12.44 20.17 -2.81
CA TRP A 244 -13.63 19.90 -2.04
C TRP A 244 -13.87 18.40 -1.93
N ASP A 245 -13.91 17.88 -0.69
CA ASP A 245 -14.41 16.55 -0.37
C ASP A 245 -15.83 16.67 0.20
N LEU A 246 -16.76 15.88 -0.34
CA LEU A 246 -18.19 16.04 -0.08
C LEU A 246 -18.74 14.94 0.80
N ALA A 247 -19.36 15.32 1.90
CA ALA A 247 -20.02 14.40 2.83
C ALA A 247 -21.14 13.58 2.18
N ARG A 248 -21.19 12.31 2.50
CA ARG A 248 -22.34 11.43 2.26
C ARG A 248 -23.07 11.23 3.58
N SER A 249 -24.12 11.97 3.81
CA SER A 249 -25.06 11.86 4.97
C SER A 249 -24.52 12.17 6.37
N THR A 250 -23.47 11.55 6.87
CA THR A 250 -22.96 11.72 8.26
C THR A 250 -21.52 12.19 8.34
N ASP A 251 -20.81 12.24 7.22
CA ASP A 251 -19.41 12.69 7.13
C ASP A 251 -19.32 14.23 7.02
N TRP A 252 -18.09 14.73 6.99
CA TRP A 252 -17.80 16.15 6.89
C TRP A 252 -17.61 16.59 5.44
N THR A 253 -18.25 17.68 5.04
CA THR A 253 -17.84 18.40 3.84
C THR A 253 -16.64 19.27 4.19
N VAL A 254 -15.54 19.07 3.47
CA VAL A 254 -14.29 19.78 3.69
C VAL A 254 -13.88 20.52 2.43
N GLY A 255 -13.53 21.81 2.59
CA GLY A 255 -12.94 22.63 1.54
C GLY A 255 -11.60 23.19 1.97
N ILE A 256 -10.57 22.99 1.16
CA ILE A 256 -9.24 23.52 1.37
C ILE A 256 -8.82 24.33 0.14
N ALA A 257 -8.38 25.58 0.40
CA ALA A 257 -7.83 26.42 -0.66
C ALA A 257 -6.33 26.60 -0.52
N LEU A 258 -5.64 26.65 -1.67
CA LEU A 258 -4.22 26.97 -1.77
C LEU A 258 -4.03 28.36 -2.41
N ASN A 259 -3.04 29.10 -1.90
CA ASN A 259 -2.58 30.35 -2.49
C ASN A 259 -1.60 30.11 -3.66
N SER A 260 -1.08 31.16 -4.26
CA SER A 260 -0.15 31.12 -5.40
C SER A 260 1.20 30.41 -5.11
N GLU A 261 1.52 30.16 -3.85
CA GLU A 261 2.70 29.40 -3.41
C GLU A 261 2.39 27.92 -3.14
N GLY A 262 1.14 27.46 -3.30
CA GLY A 262 0.71 26.11 -2.99
C GLY A 262 0.50 25.83 -1.50
N LYS A 263 0.35 26.87 -0.68
CA LYS A 263 0.16 26.77 0.77
C LYS A 263 -1.30 26.95 1.13
N VAL A 264 -1.77 26.26 2.15
CA VAL A 264 -3.16 26.37 2.62
C VAL A 264 -3.43 27.79 3.14
N CYS A 265 -4.36 28.49 2.51
CA CYS A 265 -4.78 29.84 2.87
C CYS A 265 -6.22 29.90 3.42
N GLU A 266 -7.08 28.93 3.08
CA GLU A 266 -8.41 28.79 3.66
C GLU A 266 -8.73 27.33 3.95
N PHE A 267 -9.48 27.11 5.06
CA PHE A 267 -9.95 25.79 5.51
C PHE A 267 -11.37 25.90 6.04
N HIS A 268 -12.27 25.10 5.50
CA HIS A 268 -13.67 25.00 5.92
C HIS A 268 -14.06 23.55 6.13
N ARG A 269 -14.71 23.24 7.26
CA ARG A 269 -15.22 21.94 7.61
C ARG A 269 -16.60 22.07 8.23
N PHE A 270 -17.64 21.47 7.63
CA PHE A 270 -19.00 21.58 8.10
C PHE A 270 -19.87 20.39 7.72
N GLN A 271 -20.99 20.24 8.45
CA GLN A 271 -22.07 19.31 8.14
C GLN A 271 -23.34 20.13 7.92
N LYS A 272 -23.93 20.04 6.74
CA LYS A 272 -25.17 20.73 6.36
C LYS A 272 -26.00 19.84 5.43
N ASP A 273 -27.28 20.15 5.29
CA ASP A 273 -28.08 19.55 4.23
C ASP A 273 -27.55 19.91 2.83
N TRP A 274 -27.91 19.12 1.84
CA TRP A 274 -27.41 19.30 0.48
C TRP A 274 -27.62 20.71 -0.08
N PRO A 275 -28.81 21.31 -0.04
CA PRO A 275 -29.03 22.67 -0.57
C PRO A 275 -28.20 23.74 0.15
N ALA A 276 -27.95 23.59 1.45
CA ALA A 276 -27.08 24.50 2.18
C ALA A 276 -25.61 24.27 1.91
N THR A 277 -25.19 23.01 1.71
CA THR A 277 -23.83 22.62 1.30
C THR A 277 -23.48 23.21 -0.06
N GLU A 278 -24.34 23.02 -1.07
CA GLU A 278 -24.17 23.57 -2.42
C GLU A 278 -23.99 25.08 -2.42
N ARG A 279 -24.88 25.81 -1.71
CA ARG A 279 -24.77 27.28 -1.58
C ARG A 279 -23.51 27.71 -0.86
N ALA A 280 -23.07 26.97 0.16
CA ALA A 280 -21.85 27.26 0.88
C ALA A 280 -20.61 27.09 -0.01
N ILE A 281 -20.52 25.99 -0.75
CA ILE A 281 -19.41 25.73 -1.68
C ILE A 281 -19.32 26.83 -2.74
N VAL A 282 -20.41 27.14 -3.42
CA VAL A 282 -20.43 28.20 -4.46
C VAL A 282 -19.96 29.53 -3.89
N ARG A 283 -20.47 29.93 -2.70
CA ARG A 283 -20.10 31.18 -2.05
C ARG A 283 -18.64 31.24 -1.62
N LEU A 284 -18.12 30.15 -1.01
CA LEU A 284 -16.76 30.10 -0.48
C LEU A 284 -15.73 30.01 -1.62
N THR A 285 -16.05 29.29 -2.67
CA THR A 285 -15.17 29.16 -3.85
C THR A 285 -15.05 30.47 -4.64
N ASP A 286 -16.09 31.29 -4.63
CA ASP A 286 -16.14 32.67 -5.23
C ASP A 286 -15.53 32.77 -6.65
N GLY A 287 -15.85 31.79 -7.50
CA GLY A 287 -15.39 31.75 -8.89
C GLY A 287 -13.94 31.31 -9.12
N VAL A 288 -13.22 30.92 -8.06
CA VAL A 288 -11.89 30.30 -8.13
C VAL A 288 -12.01 28.88 -8.66
N ASP A 289 -10.98 28.40 -9.36
CA ASP A 289 -10.94 27.03 -9.89
C ASP A 289 -11.00 25.99 -8.76
N ALA A 290 -11.85 24.97 -8.90
CA ALA A 290 -12.10 23.98 -7.86
C ALA A 290 -12.19 22.55 -8.41
N LEU A 291 -11.49 21.63 -7.75
CA LEU A 291 -11.61 20.19 -7.98
C LEU A 291 -12.45 19.58 -6.86
N VAL A 292 -13.50 18.83 -7.23
CA VAL A 292 -14.53 18.34 -6.29
C VAL A 292 -14.60 16.82 -6.37
N ASP A 293 -14.63 16.12 -5.23
CA ASP A 293 -14.95 14.68 -5.24
C ASP A 293 -16.36 14.46 -5.79
N SER A 294 -16.45 13.83 -6.95
CA SER A 294 -17.69 13.43 -7.60
C SER A 294 -18.09 11.98 -7.37
N THR A 295 -17.35 11.25 -6.54
CA THR A 295 -17.57 9.82 -6.30
C THR A 295 -18.93 9.59 -5.63
N GLY A 296 -19.89 9.03 -6.35
CA GLY A 296 -21.21 8.62 -5.85
C GLY A 296 -22.20 9.74 -5.53
N VAL A 297 -21.87 11.00 -5.78
CA VAL A 297 -22.80 12.14 -5.71
C VAL A 297 -23.45 12.39 -7.08
N GLY A 298 -22.88 11.80 -8.12
CA GLY A 298 -23.38 11.85 -9.50
C GLY A 298 -23.12 13.18 -10.20
N ASP A 299 -23.29 13.16 -11.52
CA ASP A 299 -23.10 14.34 -12.39
C ASP A 299 -24.03 15.51 -12.04
N VAL A 300 -25.14 15.25 -11.32
CA VAL A 300 -26.16 16.25 -11.00
C VAL A 300 -25.61 17.36 -10.11
N LEU A 301 -24.84 17.00 -9.07
CA LEU A 301 -24.24 17.99 -8.17
C LEU A 301 -23.19 18.82 -8.89
N ILE A 302 -22.30 18.18 -9.66
CA ILE A 302 -21.28 18.88 -10.42
C ILE A 302 -21.95 19.84 -11.42
N GLN A 303 -23.01 19.42 -12.11
CA GLN A 303 -23.78 20.30 -12.99
C GLN A 303 -24.42 21.48 -12.24
N TYR A 304 -24.92 21.28 -11.03
CA TYR A 304 -25.46 22.35 -10.20
C TYR A 304 -24.36 23.37 -9.84
N LEU A 305 -23.21 22.90 -9.37
CA LEU A 305 -22.06 23.74 -9.04
C LEU A 305 -21.56 24.53 -10.25
N GLN A 306 -21.50 23.90 -11.42
CA GLN A 306 -21.12 24.54 -12.68
C GLN A 306 -22.12 25.59 -13.18
N ARG A 307 -23.43 25.42 -12.89
CA ARG A 307 -24.47 26.39 -13.25
C ARG A 307 -24.52 27.62 -12.34
N ASN A 308 -24.24 27.42 -11.05
CA ASN A 308 -24.35 28.46 -10.01
C ASN A 308 -23.01 29.05 -9.59
N GLY A 309 -21.91 28.35 -9.80
CA GLY A 309 -20.53 28.81 -9.67
C GLY A 309 -19.77 28.51 -10.95
N ARG A 310 -18.65 29.17 -11.17
CA ARG A 310 -17.80 28.92 -12.35
C ARG A 310 -16.62 28.03 -11.93
N ASN A 311 -16.07 27.29 -12.89
CA ASN A 311 -14.79 26.59 -12.75
C ASN A 311 -14.78 25.41 -11.74
N PHE A 312 -15.86 24.65 -11.66
CA PHE A 312 -15.88 23.38 -10.93
C PHE A 312 -15.59 22.20 -11.86
N GLU A 313 -14.64 21.36 -11.47
CA GLU A 313 -14.33 20.10 -12.13
C GLU A 313 -14.55 18.91 -11.16
N GLY A 314 -15.23 17.87 -11.64
CA GLY A 314 -15.46 16.65 -10.85
C GLY A 314 -14.26 15.70 -10.94
N TYR A 315 -13.87 15.10 -9.82
CA TYR A 315 -12.84 14.08 -9.74
C TYR A 315 -13.42 12.80 -9.12
N THR A 316 -13.47 11.73 -9.90
CA THR A 316 -14.01 10.44 -9.42
C THR A 316 -12.92 9.59 -8.81
N PHE A 317 -13.08 9.18 -7.54
CA PHE A 317 -12.17 8.25 -6.87
C PHE A 317 -12.40 6.82 -7.34
N THR A 318 -11.40 6.28 -8.00
CA THR A 318 -11.17 4.85 -8.20
C THR A 318 -9.94 4.45 -7.40
N PRO A 319 -9.68 3.17 -7.15
CA PRO A 319 -8.43 2.76 -6.48
C PRO A 319 -7.18 3.36 -7.12
N LYS A 320 -7.14 3.40 -8.45
CA LYS A 320 -6.00 3.94 -9.22
C LYS A 320 -5.93 5.47 -9.13
N SER A 321 -7.05 6.18 -9.29
CA SER A 321 -7.04 7.65 -9.25
C SER A 321 -6.76 8.18 -7.84
N LYS A 322 -7.28 7.51 -6.78
CA LYS A 322 -6.97 7.86 -5.39
C LYS A 322 -5.49 7.61 -5.07
N GLN A 323 -4.91 6.52 -5.57
CA GLN A 323 -3.48 6.26 -5.44
C GLN A 323 -2.64 7.41 -6.03
N TYR A 324 -2.86 7.79 -7.29
CA TYR A 324 -2.13 8.91 -7.91
C TYR A 324 -2.32 10.24 -7.18
N LEU A 325 -3.52 10.48 -6.66
CA LEU A 325 -3.82 11.68 -5.89
C LEU A 325 -2.99 11.74 -4.61
N MET A 326 -2.94 10.64 -3.84
CA MET A 326 -2.19 10.55 -2.58
C MET A 326 -0.67 10.55 -2.79
N GLU A 327 -0.17 9.92 -3.85
CA GLU A 327 1.24 9.97 -4.23
C GLU A 327 1.69 11.39 -4.60
N GLY A 328 0.83 12.15 -5.30
CA GLY A 328 1.07 13.56 -5.60
C GLY A 328 1.17 14.42 -4.34
N LEU A 329 0.24 14.24 -3.39
CA LEU A 329 0.27 14.93 -2.10
C LEU A 329 1.49 14.52 -1.26
N SER A 330 1.81 13.22 -1.23
CA SER A 330 3.01 12.71 -0.54
C SER A 330 4.29 13.37 -1.06
N THR A 331 4.42 13.47 -2.37
CA THR A 331 5.57 14.16 -2.99
C THR A 331 5.63 15.64 -2.61
N ALA A 332 4.46 16.29 -2.46
CA ALA A 332 4.40 17.68 -2.05
C ALA A 332 4.83 17.90 -0.60
N ILE A 333 4.33 17.07 0.31
CA ILE A 333 4.64 17.13 1.74
C ILE A 333 6.11 16.78 1.97
N GLN A 334 6.61 15.67 1.42
CA GLN A 334 8.01 15.27 1.52
C GLN A 334 8.99 16.27 0.89
N GLY A 335 8.54 16.97 -0.14
CA GLY A 335 9.30 18.05 -0.79
C GLY A 335 9.11 19.42 -0.17
N HIS A 336 8.40 19.56 0.96
CA HIS A 336 8.06 20.82 1.65
C HIS A 336 7.46 21.90 0.72
N LYS A 337 6.66 21.46 -0.28
CA LYS A 337 6.06 22.34 -1.29
C LYS A 337 4.73 22.92 -0.84
N THR A 338 4.11 22.36 0.20
CA THR A 338 2.86 22.85 0.79
C THR A 338 3.03 23.07 2.29
N SER A 339 2.11 23.81 2.90
CA SER A 339 2.01 23.93 4.36
C SER A 339 0.55 24.03 4.77
N PHE A 340 0.25 23.62 6.00
CA PHE A 340 -1.10 23.57 6.54
C PHE A 340 -1.10 23.81 8.05
N PRO A 341 -2.23 24.24 8.65
CA PRO A 341 -2.32 24.48 10.09
C PRO A 341 -2.31 23.20 10.91
N ASP A 342 -1.89 23.32 12.18
CA ASP A 342 -1.98 22.27 13.21
C ASP A 342 -3.43 22.15 13.70
N ASN A 343 -4.24 21.45 12.93
CA ASN A 343 -5.67 21.24 13.17
C ASN A 343 -6.09 19.86 12.64
N GLU A 344 -7.36 19.70 12.25
CA GLU A 344 -7.89 18.45 11.70
C GLU A 344 -7.12 17.97 10.47
N ILE A 345 -6.53 18.87 9.67
CA ILE A 345 -5.71 18.50 8.51
C ILE A 345 -4.50 17.68 8.98
N LYS A 346 -3.76 18.20 9.97
CA LYS A 346 -2.62 17.47 10.54
C LYS A 346 -3.05 16.18 11.21
N ALA A 347 -4.11 16.23 12.01
CA ALA A 347 -4.61 15.05 12.74
C ALA A 347 -4.99 13.89 11.80
N GLU A 348 -5.63 14.18 10.67
CA GLU A 348 -5.96 13.16 9.66
C GLU A 348 -4.70 12.70 8.89
N LEU A 349 -3.76 13.59 8.55
CA LEU A 349 -2.49 13.23 7.91
C LEU A 349 -1.66 12.29 8.82
N ASP A 350 -1.59 12.55 10.13
CA ASP A 350 -0.83 11.76 11.09
C ASP A 350 -1.36 10.31 11.19
N THR A 351 -2.66 10.13 11.04
CA THR A 351 -3.32 8.82 11.18
C THR A 351 -3.55 8.11 9.85
N PHE A 352 -3.30 8.77 8.72
CA PHE A 352 -3.55 8.22 7.39
C PHE A 352 -2.62 7.06 7.07
N GLU A 353 -3.17 5.98 6.48
CA GLU A 353 -2.43 4.77 6.20
C GLU A 353 -2.55 4.34 4.75
N TYR A 354 -1.58 3.54 4.29
CA TYR A 354 -1.69 2.82 3.05
C TYR A 354 -1.63 1.30 3.27
N GLU A 355 -2.36 0.57 2.47
CA GLU A 355 -2.40 -0.89 2.48
C GLU A 355 -2.12 -1.44 1.08
N TYR A 356 -1.09 -2.28 0.95
CA TYR A 356 -0.83 -2.98 -0.29
C TYR A 356 -1.89 -4.06 -0.54
N ARG A 357 -2.59 -3.96 -1.65
CA ARG A 357 -3.55 -4.95 -2.13
C ARG A 357 -3.04 -5.61 -3.42
N ARG A 358 -3.68 -6.71 -3.81
CA ARG A 358 -3.32 -7.47 -5.03
C ARG A 358 -3.33 -6.61 -6.30
N ASN A 359 -4.17 -5.58 -6.35
CA ASN A 359 -4.40 -4.73 -7.51
C ASN A 359 -3.91 -3.28 -7.28
N GLY A 360 -2.93 -3.05 -6.41
CA GLY A 360 -2.40 -1.72 -6.11
C GLY A 360 -2.36 -1.38 -4.63
N VAL A 361 -2.23 -0.10 -4.33
CA VAL A 361 -2.18 0.42 -2.96
C VAL A 361 -3.52 1.05 -2.62
N LYS A 362 -4.12 0.66 -1.48
CA LYS A 362 -5.28 1.35 -0.91
C LYS A 362 -4.77 2.42 0.06
N TYR A 363 -5.24 3.63 -0.12
CA TYR A 363 -5.01 4.76 0.76
C TYR A 363 -6.30 5.09 1.50
N SER A 364 -6.29 5.12 2.84
CA SER A 364 -7.48 5.47 3.66
C SER A 364 -7.08 5.77 5.10
N ALA A 365 -7.93 6.48 5.84
CA ALA A 365 -7.86 6.46 7.29
C ALA A 365 -8.13 5.04 7.85
N PRO A 366 -7.62 4.70 9.04
CA PRO A 366 -8.03 3.52 9.80
C PRO A 366 -9.53 3.48 10.06
N GLU A 367 -10.07 2.29 10.37
CA GLU A 367 -11.49 2.13 10.67
C GLU A 367 -11.93 3.02 11.87
N GLY A 368 -12.95 3.83 11.66
CA GLY A 368 -13.49 4.77 12.66
C GLY A 368 -12.83 6.16 12.64
N LEU A 369 -11.89 6.42 11.75
CA LEU A 369 -11.29 7.74 11.53
C LEU A 369 -11.69 8.31 10.17
N HIS A 370 -11.52 9.62 9.99
CA HIS A 370 -11.87 10.36 8.78
C HIS A 370 -10.63 10.62 7.90
N ASP A 371 -10.86 10.76 6.58
CA ASP A 371 -9.83 11.15 5.60
C ASP A 371 -10.30 12.33 4.71
N ASP A 372 -11.34 13.05 5.12
CA ASP A 372 -11.97 14.12 4.35
C ASP A 372 -11.02 15.31 4.12
N CYS A 373 -10.25 15.69 5.15
CA CYS A 373 -9.25 16.77 5.05
C CYS A 373 -8.08 16.35 4.14
N VAL A 374 -7.62 15.10 4.26
CA VAL A 374 -6.54 14.57 3.41
C VAL A 374 -6.98 14.54 1.94
N CYS A 375 -8.19 14.07 1.66
CA CYS A 375 -8.75 14.02 0.32
C CYS A 375 -8.93 15.43 -0.27
N SER A 376 -9.48 16.37 0.52
CA SER A 376 -9.64 17.76 0.11
C SER A 376 -8.31 18.45 -0.20
N LEU A 377 -7.30 18.29 0.66
CA LEU A 377 -5.95 18.82 0.44
C LEU A 377 -5.30 18.21 -0.82
N ALA A 378 -5.46 16.93 -1.02
CA ALA A 378 -4.91 16.22 -2.18
C ALA A 378 -5.56 16.68 -3.49
N LEU A 379 -6.88 16.94 -3.49
CA LEU A 379 -7.61 17.51 -4.63
C LEU A 379 -7.10 18.93 -4.95
N ALA A 380 -6.97 19.79 -3.92
CA ALA A 380 -6.42 21.14 -4.07
C ALA A 380 -5.00 21.12 -4.65
N TRP A 381 -4.13 20.24 -4.10
CA TRP A 381 -2.76 20.10 -4.58
C TRP A 381 -2.69 19.62 -6.04
N LYS A 382 -3.47 18.61 -6.39
CA LYS A 382 -3.53 18.11 -7.77
C LYS A 382 -3.90 19.20 -8.75
N HIS A 383 -4.91 20.00 -8.40
CA HIS A 383 -5.36 21.09 -9.25
C HIS A 383 -4.30 22.19 -9.39
N PHE A 384 -3.68 22.57 -8.28
CA PHE A 384 -2.58 23.53 -8.22
C PHE A 384 -1.37 23.07 -9.07
N ASP A 385 -0.90 21.85 -8.91
CA ASP A 385 0.24 21.29 -9.65
C ASP A 385 -0.03 21.27 -11.17
N GLY A 386 -1.26 20.92 -11.56
CA GLY A 386 -1.70 20.96 -12.95
C GLY A 386 -1.61 22.36 -13.57
N LEU A 387 -2.13 23.37 -12.89
CA LEU A 387 -2.09 24.77 -13.35
C LEU A 387 -0.66 25.33 -13.38
N TYR A 388 0.16 24.99 -12.38
CA TYR A 388 1.56 25.43 -12.33
C TYR A 388 2.40 24.84 -13.46
N ARG A 389 2.23 23.54 -13.77
CA ARG A 389 2.94 22.89 -14.90
C ARG A 389 2.54 23.50 -16.24
N VAL A 390 1.27 23.84 -16.43
CA VAL A 390 0.79 24.51 -17.67
C VAL A 390 1.43 25.89 -17.83
N LYS A 391 1.51 26.68 -16.75
CA LYS A 391 2.15 28.00 -16.80
C LYS A 391 3.65 27.93 -17.09
N LYS A 392 4.35 26.96 -16.53
CA LYS A 392 5.80 26.77 -16.74
C LYS A 392 6.14 26.33 -18.16
N ASN A 393 5.23 25.68 -18.86
CA ASN A 393 5.39 25.24 -20.26
C ASN A 393 4.91 26.24 -21.30
N GLN A 394 4.31 27.39 -20.88
CA GLN A 394 4.02 28.47 -21.79
C GLN A 394 5.30 29.28 -22.04
N PRO A 395 5.72 29.49 -23.31
CA PRO A 395 6.87 30.36 -23.61
C PRO A 395 6.58 31.75 -23.08
N GLU A 396 7.55 32.40 -22.44
CA GLU A 396 7.43 33.80 -22.02
C GLU A 396 6.97 34.65 -23.20
N PRO A 397 6.02 35.57 -22.97
CA PRO A 397 5.57 36.46 -24.05
C PRO A 397 6.77 37.27 -24.53
N THR A 398 7.17 37.05 -25.78
CA THR A 398 8.25 37.79 -26.43
C THR A 398 7.81 39.25 -26.44
N THR A 399 8.45 40.10 -25.65
CA THR A 399 8.29 41.53 -25.70
C THR A 399 8.73 41.99 -27.10
N VAL A 400 7.76 42.25 -27.94
CA VAL A 400 8.01 42.91 -29.25
C VAL A 400 8.52 44.29 -28.94
N GLY A 401 9.84 44.47 -29.06
CA GLY A 401 10.47 45.75 -28.92
C GLY A 401 9.84 46.77 -29.93
N THR A 402 9.33 47.85 -29.42
CA THR A 402 8.85 48.97 -30.21
C THR A 402 9.98 49.49 -31.11
N LEU A 403 9.84 49.32 -32.41
CA LEU A 403 10.73 49.90 -33.39
C LEU A 403 10.77 51.42 -33.21
N PRO A 404 11.95 52.06 -33.20
CA PRO A 404 12.05 53.51 -33.12
C PRO A 404 11.43 54.17 -34.35
N ASN A 405 10.60 55.15 -34.11
CA ASN A 405 9.89 55.99 -35.10
C ASN A 405 10.92 56.65 -36.03
N ARG A 406 11.05 56.19 -37.29
CA ARG A 406 11.87 56.86 -38.29
C ARG A 406 11.19 58.14 -38.66
N GLY A 407 11.81 59.25 -38.28
CA GLY A 407 11.41 60.64 -38.61
C GLY A 407 11.15 60.86 -40.10
N ARG A 408 10.09 61.57 -40.41
CA ARG A 408 9.75 62.06 -41.74
C ARG A 408 10.93 62.91 -42.29
N MET A 409 11.61 62.40 -43.31
CA MET A 409 12.42 63.28 -44.15
C MET A 409 11.51 64.11 -45.00
N SER A 410 11.53 65.44 -44.79
CA SER A 410 10.94 66.43 -45.67
C SER A 410 11.77 66.51 -46.97
N LYS A 411 11.17 66.17 -48.10
CA LYS A 411 11.70 66.54 -49.41
C LYS A 411 11.44 67.99 -49.64
N LYS A 412 12.48 68.82 -49.71
CA LYS A 412 12.49 70.06 -50.46
C LYS A 412 13.22 69.77 -51.78
N TRP A 413 12.54 70.26 -52.87
CA TRP A 413 12.86 70.30 -54.29
C TRP A 413 12.76 69.00 -55.08
#